data_a54dc26c508acceeab9540f70ad7ae15
#
_entry.id   a54dc26c508acceeab9540f70ad7ae15
#
_cell.length_a   1.000
_cell.length_b   1.000
_cell.length_c   1.000
_cell.angle_alpha   90.00
_cell.angle_beta   90.00
_cell.angle_gamma   90.00
#
_symmetry.space_group_name_H-M   'P 1'
#
loop_
_entity.id
_entity.type
_entity.pdbx_description
1 polymer ?
#
loop_
_entity_poly.entity_id
_entity_poly.type
_entity_poly.pdbx_seq_one_letter_code
_entity_poly.pdbx_strand_id
1 'polypeptide(L)'
;EICGCNYLIGDGTGYASKENKYFVLEACEYKRHFLAYTPTYAIITNIDLDHVDYFKDIDDVISAYQEYANKAEKMVIACGDDPYTHSLEVNPPIFYYGLDEDNDIVAKNVEYKETGTSFEVFVEGNYYGSFDLPLYGKHMLLDALAVIAICSYERMDAKEVSKQLKTFTGAKRRFQQKEIGDIIVIDDYAHHPNEVRATIKAAKQKYPKKTIVAVFEPYTFARVKEFHEDYVKALNQADYAYVMDIKNDRDRPEDYPGITSDLIIQGLEHGAHIGMEDVDQLLQYQNAVVIFMSPKNIYHIREAYEKLVEEKQTKDPE
;
A
#
# COMPACT_ATOMS: atom_id res chain seq x y z
N GLU A 1 -21.26 1.60 -0.35
CA GLU A 1 -22.60 0.97 -0.36
C GLU A 1 -23.66 1.75 0.45
N ILE A 2 -23.26 2.59 1.43
CA ILE A 2 -24.24 3.35 2.24
C ILE A 2 -25.12 4.28 1.37
N CYS A 3 -24.47 4.96 0.41
CA CYS A 3 -25.14 5.90 -0.50
C CYS A 3 -25.03 5.49 -1.98
N GLY A 4 -24.40 4.37 -2.26
CA GLY A 4 -23.99 3.99 -3.60
C GLY A 4 -22.93 4.95 -4.19
N CYS A 5 -21.93 4.44 -4.84
CA CYS A 5 -21.00 5.27 -5.60
C CYS A 5 -20.63 4.62 -6.93
N ASN A 6 -20.35 5.46 -7.91
CA ASN A 6 -19.63 5.08 -9.10
C ASN A 6 -18.14 5.08 -8.77
N TYR A 7 -17.36 4.21 -9.36
CA TYR A 7 -15.92 4.21 -9.13
C TYR A 7 -15.15 3.76 -10.38
N LEU A 8 -13.90 4.20 -10.43
CA LEU A 8 -12.89 3.72 -11.36
C LEU A 8 -11.55 3.67 -10.62
N ILE A 9 -10.89 2.54 -10.65
CA ILE A 9 -9.60 2.31 -9.99
C ILE A 9 -8.54 1.89 -11.01
N GLY A 10 -7.26 1.99 -10.61
CA GLY A 10 -6.12 1.89 -11.53
C GLY A 10 -5.95 0.55 -12.25
N ASP A 11 -6.56 -0.53 -11.76
CA ASP A 11 -6.58 -1.83 -12.44
C ASP A 11 -7.62 -1.92 -13.57
N GLY A 12 -8.35 -0.83 -13.83
CA GLY A 12 -9.42 -0.78 -14.82
C GLY A 12 -10.77 -1.26 -14.30
N THR A 13 -10.86 -1.69 -13.03
CA THR A 13 -12.14 -2.07 -12.43
C THR A 13 -12.99 -0.83 -12.22
N GLY A 14 -14.23 -0.87 -12.68
CA GLY A 14 -15.15 0.24 -12.54
C GLY A 14 -16.60 -0.19 -12.41
N TYR A 15 -17.40 0.69 -11.84
CA TYR A 15 -18.84 0.55 -11.74
C TYR A 15 -19.52 1.91 -11.92
N ALA A 16 -20.61 1.95 -12.64
CA ALA A 16 -21.40 3.15 -12.83
C ALA A 16 -22.90 2.87 -12.79
N SER A 17 -23.63 3.73 -12.09
CA SER A 17 -25.10 3.78 -12.07
C SER A 17 -25.56 5.25 -12.12
N LYS A 18 -26.65 5.51 -12.80
CA LYS A 18 -27.24 6.86 -12.84
C LYS A 18 -27.86 7.30 -11.51
N GLU A 19 -28.11 6.35 -10.62
CA GLU A 19 -28.73 6.59 -9.30
C GLU A 19 -27.71 6.96 -8.23
N ASN A 20 -26.40 6.75 -8.48
CA ASN A 20 -25.37 7.04 -7.51
C ASN A 20 -25.02 8.52 -7.50
N LYS A 21 -24.91 9.11 -6.30
CA LYS A 21 -24.57 10.51 -6.08
C LYS A 21 -23.06 10.78 -6.26
N TYR A 22 -22.20 9.82 -5.91
CA TYR A 22 -20.76 10.01 -5.86
C TYR A 22 -20.06 9.25 -6.99
N PHE A 23 -18.93 9.80 -7.41
CA PHE A 23 -17.97 9.12 -8.27
C PHE A 23 -16.59 9.16 -7.60
N VAL A 24 -16.02 7.99 -7.30
CA VAL A 24 -14.68 7.85 -6.71
C VAL A 24 -13.71 7.42 -7.79
N LEU A 25 -12.65 8.20 -7.95
CA LEU A 25 -11.63 7.99 -8.97
C LEU A 25 -10.26 7.89 -8.31
N GLU A 26 -9.50 6.86 -8.66
CA GLU A 26 -8.07 6.82 -8.38
C GLU A 26 -7.34 7.76 -9.35
N ALA A 27 -6.72 8.82 -8.83
CA ALA A 27 -6.07 9.87 -9.61
C ALA A 27 -4.55 9.64 -9.59
N CYS A 28 -3.96 9.46 -10.78
CA CYS A 28 -2.54 9.13 -10.93
C CYS A 28 -1.69 10.41 -11.01
N GLU A 29 -0.69 10.52 -10.12
CA GLU A 29 0.26 11.63 -10.07
C GLU A 29 1.31 11.58 -11.20
N TYR A 30 1.59 10.38 -11.71
CA TYR A 30 2.60 10.19 -12.76
C TYR A 30 2.33 11.09 -13.96
N LYS A 31 3.35 11.82 -14.38
CA LYS A 31 3.27 12.85 -15.43
C LYS A 31 2.14 13.86 -15.21
N ARG A 32 1.78 14.07 -13.95
CA ARG A 32 0.72 15.00 -13.51
C ARG A 32 -0.65 14.69 -14.13
N HIS A 33 -0.95 13.40 -14.43
CA HIS A 33 -2.22 13.03 -15.06
C HIS A 33 -3.43 13.43 -14.22
N PHE A 34 -3.33 13.42 -12.90
CA PHE A 34 -4.42 13.85 -12.01
C PHE A 34 -4.86 15.31 -12.22
N LEU A 35 -4.04 16.16 -12.85
CA LEU A 35 -4.42 17.54 -13.19
C LEU A 35 -5.49 17.63 -14.28
N ALA A 36 -5.80 16.53 -14.97
CA ALA A 36 -6.92 16.46 -15.90
C ALA A 36 -8.29 16.49 -15.20
N TYR A 37 -8.33 16.24 -13.87
CA TYR A 37 -9.57 16.20 -13.11
C TYR A 37 -9.81 17.48 -12.31
N THR A 38 -11.09 17.75 -12.04
CA THR A 38 -11.56 18.82 -11.13
C THR A 38 -12.42 18.14 -10.07
N PRO A 39 -11.81 17.64 -8.97
CA PRO A 39 -12.55 16.89 -7.97
C PRO A 39 -13.37 17.81 -7.07
N THR A 40 -14.53 17.35 -6.62
CA THR A 40 -15.26 18.03 -5.54
C THR A 40 -14.49 17.93 -4.22
N TYR A 41 -13.89 16.77 -3.97
CA TYR A 41 -12.99 16.49 -2.85
C TYR A 41 -11.70 15.88 -3.38
N ALA A 42 -10.55 16.50 -3.08
CA ALA A 42 -9.25 15.89 -3.31
C ALA A 42 -8.80 15.14 -2.06
N ILE A 43 -8.54 13.83 -2.17
CA ILE A 43 -8.01 13.04 -1.05
C ILE A 43 -6.52 12.81 -1.32
N ILE A 44 -5.67 13.16 -0.36
CA ILE A 44 -4.21 12.99 -0.40
C ILE A 44 -3.80 12.11 0.78
N THR A 45 -3.40 10.89 0.47
CA THR A 45 -3.04 9.89 1.49
C THR A 45 -1.62 10.07 2.00
N ASN A 46 -0.71 10.45 1.12
CA ASN A 46 0.68 10.80 1.42
C ASN A 46 1.29 11.51 0.21
N ILE A 47 2.40 12.19 0.44
CA ILE A 47 3.27 12.74 -0.60
C ILE A 47 4.66 12.14 -0.40
N ASP A 48 5.16 11.43 -1.40
CA ASP A 48 6.47 10.78 -1.35
C ASP A 48 7.17 10.91 -2.71
N LEU A 49 8.50 10.88 -2.72
CA LEU A 49 9.24 10.88 -3.96
C LEU A 49 9.08 9.50 -4.62
N ASP A 50 8.36 9.46 -5.69
CA ASP A 50 8.28 8.32 -6.61
C ASP A 50 8.38 8.81 -8.05
N HIS A 51 8.35 7.89 -9.01
CA HIS A 51 8.45 8.25 -10.44
C HIS A 51 9.65 9.16 -10.75
N VAL A 52 10.82 8.80 -10.21
CA VAL A 52 12.09 9.53 -10.37
C VAL A 52 12.60 9.60 -11.82
N ASP A 53 11.92 8.91 -12.73
CA ASP A 53 12.03 9.09 -14.18
C ASP A 53 11.31 10.34 -14.70
N TYR A 54 10.46 10.97 -13.88
CA TYR A 54 9.69 12.15 -14.22
C TYR A 54 9.89 13.31 -13.24
N PHE A 55 9.68 13.08 -11.93
CA PHE A 55 9.88 14.08 -10.89
C PHE A 55 11.37 14.19 -10.54
N LYS A 56 11.85 15.43 -10.42
CA LYS A 56 13.26 15.71 -10.14
C LYS A 56 13.63 15.45 -8.69
N ASP A 57 12.74 15.85 -7.79
CA ASP A 57 12.91 15.84 -6.35
C ASP A 57 11.54 15.92 -5.66
N ILE A 58 11.55 15.89 -4.34
CA ILE A 58 10.32 15.98 -3.54
C ILE A 58 9.59 17.32 -3.73
N ASP A 59 10.30 18.41 -3.96
CA ASP A 59 9.69 19.73 -4.15
C ASP A 59 8.87 19.77 -5.45
N ASP A 60 9.33 19.10 -6.50
CA ASP A 60 8.59 18.96 -7.77
C ASP A 60 7.32 18.10 -7.57
N VAL A 61 7.38 17.06 -6.73
CA VAL A 61 6.20 16.27 -6.32
C VAL A 61 5.22 17.14 -5.55
N ILE A 62 5.67 17.84 -4.50
CA ILE A 62 4.83 18.74 -3.69
C ILE A 62 4.14 19.77 -4.58
N SER A 63 4.88 20.38 -5.52
CA SER A 63 4.32 21.34 -6.48
C SER A 63 3.18 20.74 -7.31
N ALA A 64 3.32 19.49 -7.74
CA ALA A 64 2.27 18.80 -8.49
C ALA A 64 1.01 18.55 -7.64
N TYR A 65 1.20 18.09 -6.40
CA TYR A 65 0.09 17.88 -5.46
C TYR A 65 -0.58 19.18 -5.05
N GLN A 66 0.17 20.26 -4.88
CA GLN A 66 -0.40 21.58 -4.61
C GLN A 66 -1.26 22.07 -5.78
N GLU A 67 -0.81 21.88 -7.02
CA GLU A 67 -1.57 22.21 -8.21
C GLU A 67 -2.88 21.39 -8.29
N TYR A 68 -2.79 20.07 -8.00
CA TYR A 68 -3.96 19.20 -7.94
C TYR A 68 -4.94 19.59 -6.83
N ALA A 69 -4.44 19.82 -5.62
CA ALA A 69 -5.24 20.20 -4.46
C ALA A 69 -5.99 21.52 -4.69
N ASN A 70 -5.37 22.48 -5.38
CA ASN A 70 -6.03 23.74 -5.77
C ASN A 70 -7.20 23.57 -6.76
N LYS A 71 -7.33 22.40 -7.40
CA LYS A 71 -8.47 22.09 -8.27
C LYS A 71 -9.70 21.55 -7.51
N ALA A 72 -9.57 21.27 -6.21
CA ALA A 72 -10.70 20.83 -5.40
C ALA A 72 -11.75 21.94 -5.27
N GLU A 73 -13.01 21.60 -5.56
CA GLU A 73 -14.10 22.60 -5.52
C GLU A 73 -14.57 22.90 -4.10
N LYS A 74 -14.53 21.91 -3.21
CA LYS A 74 -15.02 22.08 -1.84
C LYS A 74 -13.90 22.02 -0.81
N MET A 75 -13.06 20.98 -0.88
CA MET A 75 -12.13 20.69 0.22
C MET A 75 -11.06 19.70 -0.22
N VAL A 76 -9.90 19.79 0.43
CA VAL A 76 -8.85 18.78 0.44
C VAL A 76 -8.95 17.97 1.73
N ILE A 77 -8.84 16.66 1.65
CA ILE A 77 -8.74 15.75 2.79
C ILE A 77 -7.33 15.15 2.74
N ALA A 78 -6.48 15.47 3.69
CA ALA A 78 -5.08 15.11 3.65
C ALA A 78 -4.63 14.37 4.92
N CYS A 79 -3.70 13.42 4.77
CA CYS A 79 -3.07 12.77 5.91
C CYS A 79 -2.13 13.76 6.62
N GLY A 80 -2.50 14.22 7.82
CA GLY A 80 -1.68 15.16 8.57
C GLY A 80 -0.48 14.49 9.27
N ASP A 81 -0.43 13.17 9.34
CA ASP A 81 0.76 12.43 9.79
C ASP A 81 1.88 12.42 8.72
N ASP A 82 1.59 12.85 7.50
CA ASP A 82 2.57 12.99 6.44
C ASP A 82 3.22 14.38 6.48
N PRO A 83 4.56 14.48 6.55
CA PRO A 83 5.24 15.76 6.77
C PRO A 83 5.05 16.75 5.61
N TYR A 84 4.80 16.26 4.40
CA TYR A 84 4.71 17.10 3.22
C TYR A 84 3.32 17.66 2.96
N THR A 85 2.26 17.05 3.48
CA THR A 85 0.89 17.56 3.30
C THR A 85 0.68 18.90 3.98
N HIS A 86 1.39 19.19 5.08
CA HIS A 86 1.35 20.49 5.76
C HIS A 86 2.09 21.61 4.99
N SER A 87 2.92 21.26 4.02
CA SER A 87 3.58 22.25 3.16
C SER A 87 2.73 22.75 2.00
N LEU A 88 1.52 22.17 1.81
CA LEU A 88 0.63 22.56 0.73
C LEU A 88 -0.02 23.92 1.00
N GLU A 89 0.28 24.89 0.16
CA GLU A 89 -0.36 26.21 0.15
C GLU A 89 -1.48 26.23 -0.89
N VAL A 90 -2.72 26.03 -0.45
CA VAL A 90 -3.88 25.89 -1.34
C VAL A 90 -5.04 26.78 -0.93
N ASN A 91 -5.91 27.11 -1.89
CA ASN A 91 -7.08 27.94 -1.63
C ASN A 91 -8.26 27.19 -0.99
N PRO A 92 -8.58 25.92 -1.38
CA PRO A 92 -9.60 25.16 -0.69
C PRO A 92 -9.20 24.86 0.76
N PRO A 93 -10.16 24.77 1.71
CA PRO A 93 -9.84 24.33 3.05
C PRO A 93 -9.27 22.92 3.04
N ILE A 94 -8.28 22.66 3.90
CA ILE A 94 -7.73 21.33 4.13
C ILE A 94 -8.31 20.80 5.43
N PHE A 95 -8.72 19.53 5.41
CA PHE A 95 -9.18 18.78 6.56
C PHE A 95 -8.20 17.63 6.80
N TYR A 96 -7.44 17.73 7.88
CA TYR A 96 -6.38 16.78 8.17
C TYR A 96 -6.89 15.58 8.97
N TYR A 97 -6.40 14.38 8.62
CA TYR A 97 -6.66 13.15 9.36
C TYR A 97 -5.38 12.42 9.69
N GLY A 98 -5.36 11.69 10.80
CA GLY A 98 -4.20 10.92 11.20
C GLY A 98 -4.29 10.36 12.61
N LEU A 99 -3.14 10.05 13.18
CA LEU A 99 -2.98 9.58 14.56
C LEU A 99 -2.50 10.72 15.48
N ASP A 100 -1.86 11.75 14.93
CA ASP A 100 -1.38 12.89 15.68
C ASP A 100 -2.56 13.75 16.15
N GLU A 101 -2.49 14.24 17.39
CA GLU A 101 -3.61 14.93 18.06
C GLU A 101 -3.98 16.27 17.43
N ASP A 102 -3.07 16.85 16.64
CA ASP A 102 -3.27 18.13 15.94
C ASP A 102 -4.13 18.01 14.68
N ASN A 103 -4.49 16.79 14.27
CA ASN A 103 -5.38 16.55 13.13
C ASN A 103 -6.84 16.88 13.47
N ASP A 104 -7.64 17.26 12.46
CA ASP A 104 -9.09 17.47 12.59
C ASP A 104 -9.84 16.18 12.88
N ILE A 105 -9.34 15.07 12.30
CA ILE A 105 -9.83 13.71 12.52
C ILE A 105 -8.70 12.85 13.06
N VAL A 106 -8.91 12.32 14.25
CA VAL A 106 -7.89 11.56 14.97
C VAL A 106 -8.39 10.17 15.29
N ALA A 107 -7.60 9.14 14.97
CA ALA A 107 -7.81 7.82 15.53
C ALA A 107 -7.06 7.69 16.86
N LYS A 108 -7.80 7.28 17.90
CA LYS A 108 -7.28 7.00 19.25
C LYS A 108 -7.56 5.56 19.63
N ASN A 109 -6.91 5.10 20.70
CA ASN A 109 -7.09 3.75 21.23
C ASN A 109 -6.90 2.66 20.17
N VAL A 110 -5.86 2.86 19.32
CA VAL A 110 -5.57 1.95 18.21
C VAL A 110 -4.98 0.65 18.73
N GLU A 111 -5.62 -0.47 18.38
CA GLU A 111 -5.16 -1.82 18.71
C GLU A 111 -4.91 -2.62 17.43
N TYR A 112 -3.66 -2.95 17.19
CA TYR A 112 -3.26 -3.82 16.07
C TYR A 112 -3.34 -5.28 16.53
N LYS A 113 -4.27 -6.05 15.95
CA LYS A 113 -4.59 -7.45 16.31
C LYS A 113 -4.29 -8.40 15.15
N GLU A 114 -4.17 -9.69 15.43
CA GLU A 114 -4.09 -10.74 14.40
C GLU A 114 -5.36 -10.82 13.53
N THR A 115 -6.48 -10.27 14.01
CA THR A 115 -7.78 -10.25 13.31
C THR A 115 -8.07 -8.94 12.57
N GLY A 116 -7.17 -7.96 12.64
CA GLY A 116 -7.34 -6.62 12.04
C GLY A 116 -6.96 -5.50 12.99
N THR A 117 -7.53 -4.32 12.79
CA THR A 117 -7.22 -3.12 13.58
C THR A 117 -8.49 -2.52 14.16
N SER A 118 -8.54 -2.30 15.48
CA SER A 118 -9.66 -1.62 16.17
C SER A 118 -9.22 -0.23 16.61
N PHE A 119 -10.10 0.76 16.51
CA PHE A 119 -9.79 2.15 16.88
C PHE A 119 -11.05 2.97 17.13
N GLU A 120 -10.89 4.08 17.80
CA GLU A 120 -11.92 5.10 18.00
C GLU A 120 -11.57 6.35 17.19
N VAL A 121 -12.59 7.00 16.62
CA VAL A 121 -12.40 8.22 15.82
C VAL A 121 -13.04 9.40 16.50
N PHE A 122 -12.29 10.49 16.56
CA PHE A 122 -12.72 11.79 17.01
C PHE A 122 -12.63 12.80 15.86
N VAL A 123 -13.68 13.59 15.68
CA VAL A 123 -13.77 14.65 14.66
C VAL A 123 -13.83 15.98 15.41
N GLU A 124 -12.84 16.85 15.18
CA GLU A 124 -12.72 18.14 15.89
C GLU A 124 -12.88 17.97 17.42
N GLY A 125 -12.23 16.93 17.97
CA GLY A 125 -12.24 16.60 19.39
C GLY A 125 -13.51 15.88 19.90
N ASN A 126 -14.55 15.73 19.08
CA ASN A 126 -15.79 15.06 19.46
C ASN A 126 -15.76 13.58 19.00
N TYR A 127 -16.15 12.68 19.92
CA TYR A 127 -16.27 11.25 19.58
C TYR A 127 -17.25 11.03 18.43
N TYR A 128 -16.78 10.42 17.35
CA TYR A 128 -17.60 10.08 16.19
C TYR A 128 -18.05 8.62 16.22
N GLY A 129 -17.14 7.68 16.52
CA GLY A 129 -17.47 6.27 16.57
C GLY A 129 -16.30 5.35 16.83
N SER A 130 -16.61 4.06 17.06
CA SER A 130 -15.63 2.95 17.14
C SER A 130 -15.70 2.11 15.88
N PHE A 131 -14.54 1.68 15.43
CA PHE A 131 -14.35 0.99 14.17
C PHE A 131 -13.50 -0.26 14.35
N ASP A 132 -13.85 -1.32 13.61
CA ASP A 132 -13.03 -2.51 13.42
C ASP A 132 -12.77 -2.68 11.92
N LEU A 133 -11.52 -2.68 11.54
CA LEU A 133 -11.07 -2.85 10.17
C LEU A 133 -10.42 -4.23 10.02
N PRO A 134 -10.92 -5.13 9.15
CA PRO A 134 -10.35 -6.47 8.96
C PRO A 134 -9.12 -6.44 8.05
N LEU A 135 -8.33 -5.39 8.16
CA LEU A 135 -7.09 -5.16 7.42
C LEU A 135 -5.94 -4.81 8.38
N TYR A 136 -4.71 -4.88 7.89
CA TYR A 136 -3.50 -4.88 8.68
C TYR A 136 -2.57 -3.72 8.30
N GLY A 137 -1.85 -3.20 9.30
CA GLY A 137 -0.86 -2.15 9.11
C GLY A 137 -1.41 -0.73 9.26
N LYS A 138 -0.51 0.19 9.67
CA LYS A 138 -0.83 1.62 9.87
C LYS A 138 -1.39 2.26 8.60
N HIS A 139 -0.87 1.89 7.42
CA HIS A 139 -1.32 2.45 6.14
C HIS A 139 -2.81 2.19 5.89
N MET A 140 -3.30 0.95 6.13
CA MET A 140 -4.71 0.62 5.95
C MET A 140 -5.62 1.35 6.95
N LEU A 141 -5.12 1.59 8.17
CA LEU A 141 -5.81 2.43 9.14
C LEU A 141 -5.93 3.88 8.64
N LEU A 142 -4.84 4.45 8.11
CA LEU A 142 -4.83 5.81 7.56
C LEU A 142 -5.76 5.92 6.33
N ASP A 143 -5.77 4.93 5.45
CA ASP A 143 -6.70 4.89 4.31
C ASP A 143 -8.17 4.81 4.78
N ALA A 144 -8.45 4.03 5.83
CA ALA A 144 -9.77 3.99 6.44
C ALA A 144 -10.17 5.33 7.07
N LEU A 145 -9.22 6.05 7.69
CA LEU A 145 -9.47 7.39 8.22
C LEU A 145 -9.79 8.40 7.13
N ALA A 146 -9.15 8.33 5.96
CA ALA A 146 -9.51 9.15 4.80
C ALA A 146 -10.98 8.94 4.37
N VAL A 147 -11.43 7.68 4.35
CA VAL A 147 -12.83 7.33 4.07
C VAL A 147 -13.76 7.84 5.16
N ILE A 148 -13.40 7.66 6.44
CA ILE A 148 -14.19 8.13 7.58
C ILE A 148 -14.27 9.67 7.57
N ALA A 149 -13.19 10.36 7.17
CA ALA A 149 -13.15 11.80 7.06
C ALA A 149 -14.24 12.32 6.11
N ILE A 150 -14.30 11.80 4.90
CA ILE A 150 -15.33 12.22 3.94
C ILE A 150 -16.74 11.82 4.41
N CYS A 151 -16.89 10.64 5.03
CA CYS A 151 -18.18 10.19 5.56
C CYS A 151 -18.67 11.10 6.69
N SER A 152 -17.79 11.52 7.60
CA SER A 152 -18.14 12.43 8.69
C SER A 152 -18.52 13.82 8.18
N TYR A 153 -17.79 14.35 7.21
CA TYR A 153 -18.09 15.62 6.57
C TYR A 153 -19.45 15.59 5.85
N GLU A 154 -19.76 14.51 5.15
CA GLU A 154 -21.07 14.29 4.52
C GLU A 154 -22.16 13.86 5.53
N ARG A 155 -21.88 13.91 6.85
CA ARG A 155 -22.78 13.64 7.96
C ARG A 155 -23.41 12.23 7.93
N MET A 156 -22.65 11.25 7.47
CA MET A 156 -23.06 9.84 7.50
C MET A 156 -23.04 9.32 8.93
N ASP A 157 -23.96 8.41 9.26
CA ASP A 157 -24.02 7.78 10.56
C ASP A 157 -22.80 6.88 10.80
N ALA A 158 -22.07 7.08 11.89
CA ALA A 158 -20.84 6.35 12.21
C ALA A 158 -21.07 4.83 12.30
N LYS A 159 -22.25 4.37 12.74
CA LYS A 159 -22.57 2.94 12.85
C LYS A 159 -22.71 2.29 11.48
N GLU A 160 -23.30 3.00 10.52
CA GLU A 160 -23.42 2.52 9.15
C GLU A 160 -22.03 2.50 8.47
N VAL A 161 -21.19 3.52 8.68
CA VAL A 161 -19.81 3.53 8.20
C VAL A 161 -19.00 2.36 8.79
N SER A 162 -19.09 2.16 10.12
CA SER A 162 -18.41 1.05 10.81
C SER A 162 -18.86 -0.31 10.28
N LYS A 163 -20.17 -0.49 10.06
CA LYS A 163 -20.73 -1.73 9.50
C LYS A 163 -20.15 -2.03 8.10
N GLN A 164 -20.01 -1.02 7.25
CA GLN A 164 -19.46 -1.22 5.89
C GLN A 164 -17.96 -1.49 5.92
N LEU A 165 -17.19 -0.78 6.74
CA LEU A 165 -15.75 -1.02 6.87
C LEU A 165 -15.42 -2.44 7.33
N LYS A 166 -16.25 -3.04 8.19
CA LYS A 166 -16.11 -4.45 8.61
C LYS A 166 -16.26 -5.46 7.47
N THR A 167 -16.89 -5.08 6.37
CA THR A 167 -17.08 -5.95 5.21
C THR A 167 -16.02 -5.78 4.13
N PHE A 168 -15.14 -4.78 4.27
CA PHE A 168 -14.12 -4.51 3.28
C PHE A 168 -12.94 -5.47 3.44
N THR A 169 -12.67 -6.28 2.43
CA THR A 169 -11.64 -7.34 2.46
C THR A 169 -10.36 -6.96 1.73
N GLY A 170 -10.21 -5.69 1.34
CA GLY A 170 -9.05 -5.19 0.58
C GLY A 170 -9.27 -5.15 -0.92
N ALA A 171 -8.26 -4.67 -1.63
CA ALA A 171 -8.21 -4.63 -3.08
C ALA A 171 -7.40 -5.80 -3.63
N LYS A 172 -7.59 -6.11 -4.93
CA LYS A 172 -6.82 -7.11 -5.64
C LYS A 172 -5.33 -6.81 -5.57
N ARG A 173 -4.50 -7.83 -5.31
CA ARG A 173 -3.06 -7.68 -5.16
C ARG A 173 -2.62 -6.63 -4.11
N ARG A 174 -3.44 -6.41 -3.07
CA ARG A 174 -3.10 -5.63 -1.88
C ARG A 174 -3.26 -6.55 -0.69
N PHE A 175 -2.15 -7.17 -0.25
CA PHE A 175 -2.11 -8.17 0.82
C PHE A 175 -3.05 -9.36 0.56
N GLN A 176 -3.15 -9.79 -0.69
CA GLN A 176 -4.01 -10.91 -1.07
C GLN A 176 -3.36 -12.23 -0.65
N GLN A 177 -4.01 -12.98 0.19
CA GLN A 177 -3.43 -14.19 0.80
C GLN A 177 -4.08 -15.48 0.34
N LYS A 178 -3.28 -16.56 0.35
CA LYS A 178 -3.69 -17.94 0.18
C LYS A 178 -3.00 -18.79 1.26
N GLU A 179 -3.75 -19.65 1.92
CA GLU A 179 -3.23 -20.59 2.90
C GLU A 179 -3.04 -21.97 2.26
N ILE A 180 -1.86 -22.56 2.43
CA ILE A 180 -1.49 -23.88 1.93
C ILE A 180 -0.80 -24.63 3.07
N GLY A 181 -1.55 -25.41 3.85
CA GLY A 181 -1.07 -26.06 5.08
C GLY A 181 -0.57 -25.05 6.10
N ASP A 182 0.69 -25.19 6.50
CA ASP A 182 1.34 -24.27 7.45
C ASP A 182 1.94 -23.03 6.79
N ILE A 183 1.88 -22.93 5.47
CA ILE A 183 2.41 -21.81 4.69
C ILE A 183 1.29 -20.83 4.33
N ILE A 184 1.57 -19.54 4.50
CA ILE A 184 0.74 -18.45 4.00
C ILE A 184 1.49 -17.80 2.82
N VAL A 185 0.85 -17.72 1.68
CA VAL A 185 1.36 -17.00 0.51
C VAL A 185 0.61 -15.66 0.40
N ILE A 186 1.37 -14.57 0.30
CA ILE A 186 0.80 -13.22 0.12
C ILE A 186 1.26 -12.67 -1.24
N ASP A 187 0.31 -12.15 -2.03
CA ASP A 187 0.56 -11.36 -3.24
C ASP A 187 0.29 -9.89 -2.95
N ASP A 188 1.31 -9.05 -3.18
CA ASP A 188 1.19 -7.61 -2.96
C ASP A 188 1.82 -6.81 -4.10
N TYR A 189 1.20 -5.69 -4.43
CA TYR A 189 1.64 -4.78 -5.49
C TYR A 189 2.82 -3.89 -5.07
N ALA A 190 3.24 -3.95 -3.82
CA ALA A 190 4.28 -3.12 -3.23
C ALA A 190 5.56 -3.12 -4.08
N HIS A 191 6.03 -1.93 -4.41
CA HIS A 191 7.22 -1.72 -5.23
C HIS A 191 8.02 -0.46 -4.86
N HIS A 192 7.47 0.43 -4.05
CA HIS A 192 8.18 1.52 -3.39
C HIS A 192 8.70 1.06 -2.03
N PRO A 193 9.87 1.54 -1.50
CA PRO A 193 10.40 1.07 -0.22
C PRO A 193 9.42 1.20 0.96
N ASN A 194 8.63 2.28 0.99
CA ASN A 194 7.62 2.50 2.02
C ASN A 194 6.48 1.48 1.94
N GLU A 195 6.05 1.10 0.73
CA GLU A 195 5.04 0.05 0.51
C GLU A 195 5.58 -1.32 0.95
N VAL A 196 6.81 -1.69 0.53
CA VAL A 196 7.48 -2.95 0.93
C VAL A 196 7.55 -3.05 2.46
N ARG A 197 7.97 -1.97 3.12
CA ARG A 197 8.02 -1.90 4.59
C ARG A 197 6.64 -2.06 5.22
N ALA A 198 5.62 -1.42 4.66
CA ALA A 198 4.25 -1.48 5.17
C ALA A 198 3.67 -2.89 5.06
N THR A 199 3.89 -3.57 3.93
CA THR A 199 3.41 -4.95 3.68
C THR A 199 4.08 -5.94 4.63
N ILE A 200 5.40 -5.86 4.84
CA ILE A 200 6.12 -6.72 5.80
C ILE A 200 5.61 -6.50 7.23
N LYS A 201 5.39 -5.24 7.64
CA LYS A 201 4.83 -4.93 8.96
C LYS A 201 3.41 -5.47 9.14
N ALA A 202 2.58 -5.37 8.12
CA ALA A 202 1.23 -5.91 8.12
C ALA A 202 1.23 -7.44 8.26
N ALA A 203 2.17 -8.13 7.60
CA ALA A 203 2.35 -9.57 7.75
C ALA A 203 2.79 -9.96 9.17
N LYS A 204 3.72 -9.22 9.76
CA LYS A 204 4.14 -9.42 11.16
C LYS A 204 3.02 -9.17 12.18
N GLN A 205 2.16 -8.19 11.92
CA GLN A 205 0.98 -7.95 12.74
C GLN A 205 0.03 -9.15 12.71
N LYS A 206 -0.28 -9.64 11.52
CA LYS A 206 -1.23 -10.74 11.34
C LYS A 206 -0.70 -12.09 11.78
N TYR A 207 0.58 -12.33 11.56
CA TYR A 207 1.24 -13.62 11.77
C TYR A 207 2.48 -13.50 12.66
N PRO A 208 2.34 -13.06 13.93
CA PRO A 208 3.47 -12.74 14.80
C PRO A 208 4.33 -13.95 15.19
N LYS A 209 3.83 -15.17 14.93
CA LYS A 209 4.53 -16.43 15.28
C LYS A 209 5.08 -17.18 14.05
N LYS A 210 4.89 -16.62 12.85
CA LYS A 210 5.38 -17.23 11.62
C LYS A 210 6.66 -16.54 11.14
N THR A 211 7.53 -17.29 10.50
CA THR A 211 8.70 -16.74 9.79
C THR A 211 8.23 -15.92 8.59
N ILE A 212 8.69 -14.69 8.46
CA ILE A 212 8.37 -13.81 7.33
C ILE A 212 9.48 -13.87 6.29
N VAL A 213 9.14 -14.36 5.12
CA VAL A 213 10.03 -14.45 3.96
C VAL A 213 9.53 -13.49 2.89
N ALA A 214 10.33 -12.48 2.56
CA ALA A 214 10.02 -11.52 1.50
C ALA A 214 10.66 -11.97 0.19
N VAL A 215 9.88 -11.99 -0.89
CA VAL A 215 10.36 -12.17 -2.28
C VAL A 215 9.99 -10.90 -3.04
N PHE A 216 11.00 -10.16 -3.47
CA PHE A 216 10.83 -8.84 -4.06
C PHE A 216 11.38 -8.80 -5.49
N GLU A 217 10.57 -8.37 -6.45
CA GLU A 217 10.98 -8.06 -7.81
C GLU A 217 11.05 -6.54 -7.95
N PRO A 218 12.28 -5.94 -7.94
CA PRO A 218 12.44 -4.50 -8.12
C PRO A 218 11.91 -4.04 -9.48
N TYR A 219 11.30 -2.86 -9.51
CA TYR A 219 10.75 -2.32 -10.73
C TYR A 219 11.41 -0.99 -11.11
N THR A 220 11.97 -0.93 -12.32
CA THR A 220 12.77 0.12 -12.96
C THR A 220 14.16 0.34 -12.36
N PHE A 221 15.13 0.61 -13.26
CA PHE A 221 16.51 0.93 -12.88
C PHE A 221 16.59 2.27 -12.15
N ALA A 222 15.77 3.25 -12.57
CA ALA A 222 15.72 4.56 -11.93
C ALA A 222 15.40 4.45 -10.43
N ARG A 223 14.37 3.65 -10.04
CA ARG A 223 14.03 3.44 -8.64
C ARG A 223 15.13 2.72 -7.85
N VAL A 224 15.72 1.67 -8.44
CA VAL A 224 16.80 0.95 -7.75
C VAL A 224 17.99 1.87 -7.52
N LYS A 225 18.36 2.69 -8.50
CA LYS A 225 19.43 3.69 -8.35
C LYS A 225 19.16 4.64 -7.20
N GLU A 226 17.94 5.15 -7.09
CA GLU A 226 17.57 6.15 -6.08
C GLU A 226 17.37 5.54 -4.70
N PHE A 227 16.69 4.38 -4.62
CA PHE A 227 16.15 3.86 -3.37
C PHE A 227 16.78 2.56 -2.89
N HIS A 228 17.91 2.09 -3.45
CA HIS A 228 18.47 0.77 -3.06
C HIS A 228 18.73 0.65 -1.56
N GLU A 229 19.24 1.69 -0.89
CA GLU A 229 19.45 1.68 0.56
C GLU A 229 18.13 1.60 1.36
N ASP A 230 17.08 2.24 0.87
CA ASP A 230 15.77 2.21 1.53
C ASP A 230 15.04 0.88 1.30
N TYR A 231 15.26 0.23 0.14
CA TYR A 231 14.84 -1.16 -0.07
C TYR A 231 15.55 -2.12 0.91
N VAL A 232 16.86 -1.96 1.11
CA VAL A 232 17.62 -2.73 2.11
C VAL A 232 17.00 -2.59 3.50
N LYS A 233 16.74 -1.34 3.96
CA LYS A 233 16.11 -1.06 5.26
C LYS A 233 14.70 -1.66 5.37
N ALA A 234 13.95 -1.65 4.27
CA ALA A 234 12.59 -2.19 4.24
C ALA A 234 12.60 -3.73 4.30
N LEU A 235 13.41 -4.37 3.45
CA LEU A 235 13.50 -5.82 3.32
C LEU A 235 14.13 -6.48 4.56
N ASN A 236 15.11 -5.85 5.21
CA ASN A 236 15.69 -6.33 6.47
C ASN A 236 14.69 -6.35 7.64
N GLN A 237 13.48 -5.86 7.45
CA GLN A 237 12.40 -6.08 8.41
C GLN A 237 11.73 -7.47 8.29
N ALA A 238 11.93 -8.20 7.20
CA ALA A 238 11.60 -9.61 7.11
C ALA A 238 12.65 -10.46 7.81
N ASP A 239 12.34 -11.72 8.12
CA ASP A 239 13.34 -12.64 8.69
C ASP A 239 14.30 -13.13 7.60
N TYR A 240 13.79 -13.24 6.37
CA TYR A 240 14.58 -13.56 5.16
C TYR A 240 14.07 -12.74 3.99
N ALA A 241 14.95 -12.33 3.08
CA ALA A 241 14.60 -11.57 1.90
C ALA A 241 15.28 -12.11 0.63
N TYR A 242 14.51 -12.34 -0.39
CA TYR A 242 14.98 -12.75 -1.71
C TYR A 242 14.67 -11.67 -2.74
N VAL A 243 15.64 -11.34 -3.57
CA VAL A 243 15.49 -10.28 -4.57
C VAL A 243 15.70 -10.86 -5.96
N MET A 244 14.75 -10.61 -6.84
CA MET A 244 14.82 -10.98 -8.25
C MET A 244 15.60 -9.95 -9.06
N ASP A 245 15.85 -10.25 -10.32
CA ASP A 245 16.37 -9.27 -11.27
C ASP A 245 15.41 -8.08 -11.42
N ILE A 246 15.98 -6.91 -11.73
CA ILE A 246 15.18 -5.70 -11.95
C ILE A 246 14.25 -5.91 -13.14
N LYS A 247 12.95 -5.82 -12.89
CA LYS A 247 11.95 -5.79 -13.95
C LYS A 247 11.85 -4.38 -14.52
N ASN A 248 11.94 -4.27 -15.82
CA ASN A 248 11.93 -2.97 -16.47
C ASN A 248 11.16 -2.99 -17.79
N ASP A 249 10.32 -1.98 -17.99
CA ASP A 249 9.61 -1.72 -19.25
C ASP A 249 9.52 -0.21 -19.58
N ARG A 250 10.26 0.62 -18.84
CA ARG A 250 10.23 2.10 -18.99
C ARG A 250 11.61 2.68 -19.30
N ASP A 251 12.64 2.23 -18.56
CA ASP A 251 13.98 2.78 -18.66
C ASP A 251 14.75 2.08 -19.78
N ARG A 252 15.78 2.72 -20.29
CA ARG A 252 16.77 2.08 -21.14
C ARG A 252 17.93 1.61 -20.27
N PRO A 253 18.22 0.30 -20.15
CA PRO A 253 19.25 -0.22 -19.26
C PRO A 253 20.62 0.40 -19.47
N GLU A 254 20.94 0.80 -20.71
CA GLU A 254 22.17 1.49 -21.06
C GLU A 254 22.38 2.86 -20.41
N ASP A 255 21.27 3.51 -19.96
CA ASP A 255 21.32 4.79 -19.23
C ASP A 255 21.65 4.60 -17.73
N TYR A 256 21.68 3.34 -17.26
CA TYR A 256 21.90 2.97 -15.85
C TYR A 256 23.05 1.95 -15.68
N PRO A 257 24.26 2.24 -16.16
CA PRO A 257 25.38 1.28 -16.09
C PRO A 257 25.70 0.95 -14.63
N GLY A 258 25.81 -0.34 -14.33
CA GLY A 258 26.15 -0.84 -12.98
C GLY A 258 25.00 -0.88 -11.98
N ILE A 259 23.78 -0.51 -12.37
CA ILE A 259 22.60 -0.66 -11.53
C ILE A 259 22.02 -2.07 -11.73
N THR A 260 22.11 -2.89 -10.69
CA THR A 260 21.58 -4.25 -10.65
C THR A 260 20.88 -4.49 -9.32
N SER A 261 20.16 -5.59 -9.19
CA SER A 261 19.57 -6.02 -7.90
C SER A 261 20.62 -6.32 -6.82
N ASP A 262 21.88 -6.55 -7.21
CA ASP A 262 22.99 -6.74 -6.27
C ASP A 262 23.19 -5.57 -5.32
N LEU A 263 22.86 -4.34 -5.73
CA LEU A 263 22.92 -3.16 -4.85
C LEU A 263 22.01 -3.30 -3.64
N ILE A 264 20.89 -4.01 -3.78
CA ILE A 264 19.97 -4.32 -2.68
C ILE A 264 20.49 -5.55 -1.92
N ILE A 265 20.82 -6.62 -2.65
CA ILE A 265 21.20 -7.92 -2.06
C ILE A 265 22.39 -7.80 -1.12
N GLN A 266 23.41 -7.01 -1.50
CA GLN A 266 24.63 -6.82 -0.70
C GLN A 266 24.38 -6.17 0.67
N GLY A 267 23.26 -5.46 0.86
CA GLY A 267 22.89 -4.86 2.13
C GLY A 267 21.96 -5.71 2.98
N LEU A 268 21.51 -6.88 2.50
CA LEU A 268 20.60 -7.75 3.24
C LEU A 268 21.35 -8.57 4.30
N GLU A 269 20.78 -8.63 5.51
CA GLU A 269 21.31 -9.42 6.61
C GLU A 269 21.12 -10.93 6.36
N HIS A 270 19.94 -11.31 5.88
CA HIS A 270 19.56 -12.67 5.53
C HIS A 270 18.86 -12.67 4.17
N GLY A 271 19.64 -12.62 3.11
CA GLY A 271 19.06 -12.52 1.76
C GLY A 271 19.95 -13.06 0.66
N ALA A 272 19.31 -13.33 -0.48
CA ALA A 272 19.98 -13.82 -1.68
C ALA A 272 19.23 -13.37 -2.94
N HIS A 273 19.86 -13.55 -4.09
CA HIS A 273 19.18 -13.53 -5.38
C HIS A 273 18.25 -14.75 -5.50
N ILE A 274 17.13 -14.58 -6.20
CA ILE A 274 16.24 -15.68 -6.56
C ILE A 274 15.74 -15.52 -8.00
N GLY A 275 15.87 -16.60 -8.79
CA GLY A 275 15.26 -16.74 -10.10
C GLY A 275 14.11 -17.76 -10.12
N MET A 276 13.51 -17.94 -11.28
CA MET A 276 12.45 -18.96 -11.47
C MET A 276 12.98 -20.38 -11.23
N GLU A 277 14.25 -20.63 -11.55
CA GLU A 277 14.94 -21.89 -11.38
C GLU A 277 15.26 -22.23 -9.93
N ASP A 278 15.24 -21.22 -9.06
CA ASP A 278 15.64 -21.34 -7.64
C ASP A 278 14.44 -21.36 -6.69
N VAL A 279 13.22 -21.40 -7.20
CA VAL A 279 11.99 -21.26 -6.40
C VAL A 279 11.83 -22.36 -5.35
N ASP A 280 12.41 -23.53 -5.57
CA ASP A 280 12.41 -24.67 -4.64
C ASP A 280 13.20 -24.36 -3.36
N GLN A 281 14.13 -23.40 -3.36
CA GLN A 281 14.83 -22.93 -2.15
C GLN A 281 13.87 -22.42 -1.09
N LEU A 282 12.71 -21.87 -1.49
CA LEU A 282 11.70 -21.39 -0.56
C LEU A 282 11.01 -22.52 0.23
N LEU A 283 11.09 -23.78 -0.23
CA LEU A 283 10.53 -24.96 0.44
C LEU A 283 11.24 -25.33 1.75
N GLN A 284 12.40 -24.73 2.05
CA GLN A 284 13.10 -24.90 3.33
C GLN A 284 12.33 -24.28 4.50
N TYR A 285 11.48 -23.30 4.24
CA TYR A 285 10.73 -22.61 5.29
C TYR A 285 9.46 -23.40 5.64
N GLN A 286 9.24 -23.57 6.95
CA GLN A 286 8.05 -24.16 7.54
C GLN A 286 7.39 -23.14 8.47
N ASN A 287 6.10 -23.25 8.69
CA ASN A 287 5.35 -22.31 9.51
C ASN A 287 5.67 -20.84 9.13
N ALA A 288 5.59 -20.53 7.84
CA ALA A 288 6.07 -19.29 7.28
C ALA A 288 4.98 -18.51 6.52
N VAL A 289 5.23 -17.21 6.37
CA VAL A 289 4.54 -16.32 5.44
C VAL A 289 5.52 -15.96 4.35
N VAL A 290 5.22 -16.30 3.10
CA VAL A 290 6.02 -15.93 1.94
C VAL A 290 5.29 -14.85 1.18
N ILE A 291 5.90 -13.64 1.12
CA ILE A 291 5.30 -12.44 0.54
C ILE A 291 5.96 -12.17 -0.81
N PHE A 292 5.17 -12.19 -1.87
CA PHE A 292 5.60 -11.84 -3.21
C PHE A 292 5.20 -10.40 -3.53
N MET A 293 6.18 -9.52 -3.77
CA MET A 293 5.98 -8.08 -3.95
C MET A 293 6.52 -7.60 -5.28
N SER A 294 5.64 -7.11 -6.15
CA SER A 294 5.97 -6.46 -7.44
C SER A 294 4.73 -5.85 -8.10
N PRO A 295 4.86 -4.77 -8.86
CA PRO A 295 3.77 -4.27 -9.71
C PRO A 295 3.59 -5.08 -10.99
N LYS A 296 4.48 -6.03 -11.29
CA LYS A 296 4.53 -6.78 -12.55
C LYS A 296 4.29 -8.29 -12.37
N ASN A 297 5.11 -9.09 -12.98
CA ASN A 297 4.84 -10.51 -13.26
C ASN A 297 5.35 -11.48 -12.19
N ILE A 298 5.53 -11.03 -10.96
CA ILE A 298 5.99 -11.87 -9.84
C ILE A 298 5.05 -13.08 -9.60
N TYR A 299 3.83 -13.04 -10.13
CA TYR A 299 2.88 -14.13 -10.02
C TYR A 299 3.41 -15.44 -10.62
N HIS A 300 4.32 -15.41 -11.60
CA HIS A 300 4.88 -16.64 -12.16
C HIS A 300 5.70 -17.44 -11.14
N ILE A 301 6.58 -16.78 -10.39
CA ILE A 301 7.35 -17.44 -9.32
C ILE A 301 6.45 -17.80 -8.15
N ARG A 302 5.48 -16.97 -7.82
CA ARG A 302 4.49 -17.25 -6.79
C ARG A 302 3.68 -18.51 -7.10
N GLU A 303 3.11 -18.64 -8.30
CA GLU A 303 2.32 -19.80 -8.72
C GLU A 303 3.18 -21.07 -8.78
N ALA A 304 4.44 -20.96 -9.22
CA ALA A 304 5.39 -22.07 -9.19
C ALA A 304 5.65 -22.53 -7.76
N TYR A 305 5.86 -21.60 -6.83
CA TYR A 305 6.02 -21.89 -5.40
C TYR A 305 4.77 -22.54 -4.79
N GLU A 306 3.58 -21.96 -5.02
CA GLU A 306 2.31 -22.51 -4.53
C GLU A 306 2.15 -23.99 -4.97
N LYS A 307 2.41 -24.28 -6.23
CA LYS A 307 2.35 -25.64 -6.77
C LYS A 307 3.32 -26.60 -6.07
N LEU A 308 4.57 -26.17 -5.85
CA LEU A 308 5.56 -27.00 -5.15
C LEU A 308 5.16 -27.28 -3.70
N VAL A 309 4.59 -26.31 -3.00
CA VAL A 309 4.08 -26.50 -1.62
C VAL A 309 2.92 -27.48 -1.61
N GLU A 310 1.96 -27.35 -2.54
CA GLU A 310 0.81 -28.26 -2.68
C GLU A 310 1.27 -29.71 -2.97
N GLU A 311 2.25 -29.88 -3.87
CA GLU A 311 2.84 -31.18 -4.19
C GLU A 311 3.59 -31.81 -3.00
N LYS A 312 4.26 -30.99 -2.18
CA LYS A 312 4.94 -31.48 -0.98
C LYS A 312 3.96 -32.01 0.06
N GLN A 313 2.85 -31.26 0.29
CA GLN A 313 1.82 -31.70 1.24
C GLN A 313 1.08 -32.97 0.82
N THR A 314 0.91 -33.17 -0.50
CA THR A 314 0.25 -34.41 -0.97
C THR A 314 1.16 -35.64 -0.85
N LYS A 315 2.50 -35.46 -0.78
CA LYS A 315 3.47 -36.57 -0.62
C LYS A 315 3.73 -36.95 0.83
N ASP A 316 3.57 -36.01 1.76
CA ASP A 316 3.73 -36.19 3.22
C ASP A 316 2.43 -35.78 3.95
N PRO A 317 1.31 -36.54 3.78
CA PRO A 317 0.12 -36.30 4.61
C PRO A 317 0.46 -36.67 6.06
N GLU A 318 0.36 -35.70 6.99
CA GLU A 318 0.50 -35.93 8.43
C GLU A 318 -0.45 -37.00 8.95
#